data_9e3869805b205d83731a16fe3983696f
#
_entry.id   9e3869805b205d83731a16fe3983696f
#
_cell.length_a   1.000
_cell.length_b   1.000
_cell.length_c   1.000
_cell.angle_alpha   90.00
_cell.angle_beta   90.00
_cell.angle_gamma   90.00
#
_symmetry.space_group_name_H-M   'P 1'
#
loop_
_entity.id
_entity.type
_entity.pdbx_description
1 polymer ?
#
loop_
_entity_poly.entity_id
_entity_poly.type
_entity_poly.pdbx_seq_one_letter_code
_entity_poly.pdbx_strand_id
1 'polypeptide(L)'
;IAGKEIKINFMDSYFGNAENDPILKGRGATSDEEKTKIYKVAFTTCDTKNKKCPDWELQSEEFIHDKKNKVFEYKNSWLKIFDKKIFYFPFFSHPDPTVKRKSGFLTPLYGSSNEFGSWVNIPYFKVINEEKDITFNPRVYADDKFILQSEYRQAFEQSNLISDFSVNNDGKNTNTHLFARIDGNINTKTNYNFKLQDVSNDDYLKIHNLSGSTQLIENESLLTTQLNITKNIDSNTSLDTNFTVYEDLSKK
;
A
#
# COMPACT_ATOMS: atom_id res chain seq x y z
N ILE A 1 -5.33 -35.88 -10.78
CA ILE A 1 -5.55 -35.66 -12.22
C ILE A 1 -4.27 -35.09 -12.77
N ALA A 2 -3.52 -35.85 -13.54
CA ALA A 2 -2.29 -35.37 -14.19
C ALA A 2 -2.63 -34.91 -15.61
N GLY A 3 -2.66 -33.61 -15.85
CA GLY A 3 -2.81 -33.03 -17.18
C GLY A 3 -1.46 -32.63 -17.76
N LYS A 4 -1.30 -32.71 -19.09
CA LYS A 4 -0.05 -32.29 -19.75
C LYS A 4 0.16 -30.76 -19.72
N GLU A 5 -0.90 -30.02 -19.71
CA GLU A 5 -0.90 -28.55 -19.60
C GLU A 5 -2.16 -28.09 -18.88
N ILE A 6 -2.00 -27.19 -17.90
CA ILE A 6 -3.10 -26.60 -17.15
C ILE A 6 -3.07 -25.10 -17.37
N LYS A 7 -4.18 -24.55 -17.81
CA LYS A 7 -4.41 -23.12 -17.89
C LYS A 7 -5.48 -22.76 -16.88
N ILE A 8 -5.15 -21.89 -15.95
CA ILE A 8 -6.07 -21.40 -14.93
C ILE A 8 -6.18 -19.88 -15.11
N ASN A 9 -7.40 -19.39 -15.29
CA ASN A 9 -7.69 -17.97 -15.31
C ASN A 9 -8.23 -17.59 -13.93
N PHE A 10 -7.56 -16.70 -13.25
CA PHE A 10 -7.88 -16.37 -11.86
C PHE A 10 -8.82 -15.17 -11.71
N MET A 11 -9.60 -14.79 -12.71
CA MET A 11 -10.14 -13.45 -12.58
C MET A 11 -11.49 -13.11 -13.14
N ASP A 12 -12.44 -14.00 -13.13
CA ASP A 12 -13.82 -13.58 -13.47
C ASP A 12 -14.54 -12.80 -12.36
N SER A 13 -14.00 -12.76 -11.13
CA SER A 13 -14.77 -12.22 -10.01
C SER A 13 -14.16 -11.04 -9.25
N TYR A 14 -12.86 -10.70 -9.46
CA TYR A 14 -12.20 -9.79 -8.51
C TYR A 14 -11.89 -8.38 -9.04
N PHE A 15 -11.63 -8.19 -10.32
CA PHE A 15 -11.25 -6.87 -10.85
C PHE A 15 -12.17 -6.30 -11.93
N GLY A 16 -13.13 -7.06 -12.40
CA GLY A 16 -14.12 -6.58 -13.37
C GLY A 16 -13.56 -6.09 -14.72
N ASN A 17 -12.29 -6.34 -14.99
CA ASN A 17 -11.59 -5.91 -16.20
C ASN A 17 -11.01 -7.12 -16.91
N ALA A 18 -11.68 -7.57 -17.96
CA ALA A 18 -11.25 -8.68 -18.80
C ALA A 18 -9.90 -8.44 -19.54
N GLU A 19 -9.37 -7.23 -19.51
CA GLU A 19 -8.14 -6.87 -20.22
C GLU A 19 -6.85 -7.27 -19.51
N ASN A 20 -6.89 -7.45 -18.17
CA ASN A 20 -5.70 -7.75 -17.35
C ASN A 20 -5.87 -8.99 -16.46
N ASP A 21 -6.63 -9.98 -16.90
CA ASP A 21 -6.82 -11.21 -16.12
C ASP A 21 -5.50 -11.97 -15.94
N PRO A 22 -5.07 -12.30 -14.70
CA PRO A 22 -3.89 -13.11 -14.50
C PRO A 22 -4.06 -14.50 -15.12
N ILE A 23 -3.04 -14.92 -15.83
CA ILE A 23 -2.99 -16.22 -16.49
C ILE A 23 -1.88 -17.03 -15.85
N LEU A 24 -2.21 -18.23 -15.38
CA LEU A 24 -1.24 -19.21 -14.92
C LEU A 24 -1.30 -20.44 -15.81
N LYS A 25 -0.16 -20.78 -16.42
CA LYS A 25 0.02 -21.98 -17.25
C LYS A 25 1.01 -22.90 -16.57
N GLY A 26 0.77 -24.21 -16.60
CA GLY A 26 1.68 -25.18 -16.00
C GLY A 26 1.63 -26.56 -16.70
N ARG A 27 2.69 -27.35 -16.48
CA ARG A 27 2.82 -28.72 -17.02
C ARG A 27 2.73 -29.73 -15.89
N GLY A 28 1.54 -30.19 -15.58
CA GLY A 28 1.30 -31.15 -14.51
C GLY A 28 0.95 -30.46 -13.18
N ALA A 29 -0.05 -31.00 -12.53
CA ALA A 29 -0.51 -30.52 -11.23
C ALA A 29 -0.86 -31.66 -10.32
N THR A 30 -0.66 -31.45 -9.02
CA THR A 30 -1.20 -32.29 -7.95
C THR A 30 -2.00 -31.39 -7.02
N SER A 31 -3.17 -31.84 -6.58
CA SER A 31 -4.03 -31.07 -5.70
C SER A 31 -4.60 -31.97 -4.62
N ASP A 32 -4.54 -31.50 -3.37
CA ASP A 32 -5.24 -32.05 -2.22
C ASP A 32 -6.15 -30.99 -1.60
N GLU A 33 -6.70 -31.24 -0.41
CA GLU A 33 -7.59 -30.32 0.28
C GLU A 33 -6.90 -29.02 0.73
N GLU A 34 -5.62 -29.11 1.09
CA GLU A 34 -4.85 -27.99 1.63
C GLU A 34 -4.02 -27.26 0.57
N LYS A 35 -3.46 -27.99 -0.42
CA LYS A 35 -2.49 -27.44 -1.38
C LYS A 35 -2.74 -27.91 -2.80
N THR A 36 -2.49 -27.00 -3.73
CA THR A 36 -2.36 -27.31 -5.15
C THR A 36 -0.93 -27.00 -5.58
N LYS A 37 -0.23 -27.98 -6.14
CA LYS A 37 1.12 -27.80 -6.69
C LYS A 37 1.07 -27.93 -8.20
N ILE A 38 1.72 -27.02 -8.89
CA ILE A 38 1.82 -27.00 -10.35
C ILE A 38 3.30 -26.86 -10.71
N TYR A 39 3.73 -27.64 -11.70
CA TYR A 39 5.12 -27.67 -12.12
C TYR A 39 5.32 -26.98 -13.47
N LYS A 40 6.51 -26.37 -13.64
CA LYS A 40 6.91 -25.61 -14.85
C LYS A 40 5.87 -24.56 -15.20
N VAL A 41 5.72 -23.61 -14.29
CA VAL A 41 4.67 -22.60 -14.33
C VAL A 41 5.15 -21.34 -15.03
N ALA A 42 4.25 -20.72 -15.80
CA ALA A 42 4.37 -19.36 -16.28
C ALA A 42 3.14 -18.56 -15.81
N PHE A 43 3.37 -17.45 -15.12
CA PHE A 43 2.36 -16.53 -14.62
C PHE A 43 2.54 -15.15 -15.27
N THR A 44 1.46 -14.55 -15.73
CA THR A 44 1.44 -13.18 -16.26
C THR A 44 0.06 -12.56 -16.11
N THR A 45 -0.02 -11.23 -16.06
CA THR A 45 -1.27 -10.46 -16.18
C THR A 45 -1.41 -9.78 -17.55
N CYS A 46 -0.49 -10.03 -18.47
CA CYS A 46 -0.56 -9.46 -19.81
C CYS A 46 -1.65 -10.13 -20.66
N ASP A 47 -2.34 -9.34 -21.51
CA ASP A 47 -3.23 -9.90 -22.51
C ASP A 47 -2.43 -10.74 -23.53
N THR A 48 -2.69 -12.05 -23.51
CA THR A 48 -2.05 -13.01 -24.43
C THR A 48 -2.93 -13.36 -25.62
N LYS A 49 -4.14 -12.77 -25.76
CA LYS A 49 -5.08 -13.12 -26.83
C LYS A 49 -4.55 -12.72 -28.21
N ASN A 50 -3.85 -11.59 -28.27
CA ASN A 50 -3.33 -11.01 -29.50
C ASN A 50 -1.80 -11.08 -29.65
N LYS A 51 -1.07 -11.52 -28.61
CA LYS A 51 0.40 -11.60 -28.60
C LYS A 51 0.86 -13.04 -28.34
N LYS A 52 1.88 -13.48 -29.07
CA LYS A 52 2.51 -14.80 -28.86
C LYS A 52 3.29 -14.87 -27.56
N CYS A 53 3.87 -13.76 -27.10
CA CYS A 53 4.62 -13.65 -25.85
C CYS A 53 4.07 -12.49 -25.03
N PRO A 54 3.88 -12.64 -23.70
CA PRO A 54 3.53 -11.55 -22.81
C PRO A 54 4.70 -10.57 -22.68
N ASP A 55 4.40 -9.29 -22.40
CA ASP A 55 5.43 -8.27 -22.16
C ASP A 55 6.28 -8.63 -20.92
N TRP A 56 5.67 -9.29 -19.93
CA TRP A 56 6.36 -9.89 -18.80
C TRP A 56 5.73 -11.21 -18.37
N GLU A 57 6.54 -12.12 -17.83
CA GLU A 57 6.08 -13.35 -17.20
C GLU A 57 7.00 -13.80 -16.07
N LEU A 58 6.44 -14.43 -15.05
CA LEU A 58 7.18 -15.13 -13.99
C LEU A 58 7.18 -16.63 -14.31
N GLN A 59 8.34 -17.17 -14.69
CA GLN A 59 8.54 -18.61 -14.92
C GLN A 59 9.09 -19.27 -13.68
N SER A 60 8.44 -20.33 -13.19
CA SER A 60 8.82 -21.04 -11.97
C SER A 60 8.89 -22.54 -12.20
N GLU A 61 9.79 -23.22 -11.51
CA GLU A 61 9.84 -24.67 -11.54
C GLU A 61 8.66 -25.30 -10.82
N GLU A 62 8.26 -24.70 -9.68
CA GLU A 62 7.15 -25.14 -8.86
C GLU A 62 6.33 -23.94 -8.40
N PHE A 63 5.02 -24.06 -8.49
CA PHE A 63 4.02 -23.16 -7.92
C PHE A 63 3.19 -23.95 -6.90
N ILE A 64 2.95 -23.35 -5.74
CA ILE A 64 2.14 -23.91 -4.68
C ILE A 64 1.05 -22.91 -4.32
N HIS A 65 -0.20 -23.32 -4.44
CA HIS A 65 -1.32 -22.62 -3.85
C HIS A 65 -1.63 -23.27 -2.50
N ASP A 66 -1.25 -22.63 -1.41
CA ASP A 66 -1.65 -22.99 -0.06
C ASP A 66 -3.05 -22.41 0.21
N LYS A 67 -4.06 -23.27 0.12
CA LYS A 67 -5.47 -22.87 0.24
C LYS A 67 -5.83 -22.46 1.67
N LYS A 68 -5.19 -23.06 2.67
CA LYS A 68 -5.41 -22.79 4.08
C LYS A 68 -4.86 -21.42 4.47
N ASN A 69 -3.63 -21.12 4.10
CA ASN A 69 -2.98 -19.85 4.38
C ASN A 69 -3.27 -18.79 3.34
N LYS A 70 -3.97 -19.16 2.25
CA LYS A 70 -4.31 -18.27 1.11
C LYS A 70 -3.07 -17.56 0.56
N VAL A 71 -2.06 -18.35 0.20
CA VAL A 71 -0.78 -17.86 -0.31
C VAL A 71 -0.42 -18.61 -1.59
N PHE A 72 0.12 -17.88 -2.55
CA PHE A 72 0.81 -18.39 -3.71
C PHE A 72 2.32 -18.35 -3.46
N GLU A 73 2.99 -19.48 -3.61
CA GLU A 73 4.43 -19.62 -3.47
C GLU A 73 5.03 -20.08 -4.79
N TYR A 74 6.15 -19.52 -5.15
CA TYR A 74 6.89 -19.82 -6.36
C TYR A 74 8.32 -20.20 -5.99
N LYS A 75 8.83 -21.30 -6.54
CA LYS A 75 10.20 -21.74 -6.32
C LYS A 75 11.00 -21.74 -7.61
N ASN A 76 12.26 -21.33 -7.51
CA ASN A 76 13.20 -21.24 -8.63
C ASN A 76 12.60 -20.47 -9.81
N SER A 77 12.33 -19.21 -9.58
CA SER A 77 11.55 -18.38 -10.49
C SER A 77 12.41 -17.37 -11.23
N TRP A 78 12.12 -17.19 -12.51
CA TRP A 78 12.71 -16.15 -13.34
C TRP A 78 11.65 -15.13 -13.77
N LEU A 79 11.90 -13.87 -13.46
CA LEU A 79 11.17 -12.78 -14.09
C LEU A 79 11.72 -12.61 -15.51
N LYS A 80 10.84 -12.72 -16.50
CA LYS A 80 11.14 -12.43 -17.91
C LYS A 80 10.42 -11.18 -18.34
N ILE A 81 11.11 -10.34 -19.10
CA ILE A 81 10.57 -9.16 -19.78
C ILE A 81 10.94 -9.29 -21.24
N PHE A 82 9.93 -9.21 -22.13
CA PHE A 82 10.08 -9.46 -23.57
C PHE A 82 10.91 -10.72 -23.87
N ASP A 83 10.54 -11.82 -23.20
CA ASP A 83 11.16 -13.16 -23.31
C ASP A 83 12.63 -13.25 -22.81
N LYS A 84 13.19 -12.19 -22.25
CA LYS A 84 14.55 -12.20 -21.66
C LYS A 84 14.47 -12.39 -20.15
N LYS A 85 15.26 -13.31 -19.61
CA LYS A 85 15.43 -13.51 -18.16
C LYS A 85 16.16 -12.32 -17.56
N ILE A 86 15.50 -11.57 -16.66
CA ILE A 86 16.04 -10.35 -16.08
C ILE A 86 16.43 -10.56 -14.62
N PHE A 87 15.60 -11.28 -13.84
CA PHE A 87 15.84 -11.47 -12.42
C PHE A 87 15.47 -12.88 -11.97
N TYR A 88 16.26 -13.43 -11.04
CA TYR A 88 16.04 -14.76 -10.45
C TYR A 88 15.62 -14.65 -9.00
N PHE A 89 14.53 -15.36 -8.64
CA PHE A 89 14.03 -15.50 -7.28
C PHE A 89 14.13 -16.98 -6.88
N PRO A 90 14.97 -17.36 -5.90
CA PRO A 90 14.99 -18.73 -5.37
C PRO A 90 13.63 -19.12 -4.78
N PHE A 91 13.00 -18.14 -4.13
CA PHE A 91 11.67 -18.24 -3.54
C PHE A 91 10.97 -16.88 -3.66
N PHE A 92 9.70 -16.89 -4.02
CA PHE A 92 8.83 -15.73 -4.06
C PHE A 92 7.44 -16.14 -3.60
N SER A 93 6.77 -15.31 -2.83
CA SER A 93 5.38 -15.56 -2.43
C SER A 93 4.56 -14.28 -2.42
N HIS A 94 3.28 -14.42 -2.72
CA HIS A 94 2.31 -13.35 -2.57
C HIS A 94 0.95 -13.91 -2.12
N PRO A 95 0.08 -13.06 -1.57
CA PRO A 95 -1.27 -13.47 -1.22
C PRO A 95 -2.04 -14.02 -2.43
N ASP A 96 -2.90 -15.00 -2.17
CA ASP A 96 -3.96 -15.40 -3.08
C ASP A 96 -4.84 -14.17 -3.43
N PRO A 97 -5.28 -13.99 -4.69
CA PRO A 97 -6.15 -12.87 -5.09
C PRO A 97 -7.45 -12.72 -4.30
N THR A 98 -7.91 -13.79 -3.62
CA THR A 98 -9.09 -13.71 -2.74
C THR A 98 -8.82 -13.01 -1.41
N VAL A 99 -7.55 -12.79 -1.06
CA VAL A 99 -7.15 -12.10 0.18
C VAL A 99 -7.17 -10.60 -0.05
N LYS A 100 -8.15 -9.92 0.52
CA LYS A 100 -8.30 -8.46 0.40
C LYS A 100 -7.14 -7.69 1.04
N ARG A 101 -6.59 -8.19 2.17
CA ARG A 101 -5.55 -7.50 2.94
C ARG A 101 -4.60 -8.52 3.58
N LYS A 102 -3.30 -8.41 3.33
CA LYS A 102 -2.28 -9.25 3.94
C LYS A 102 -1.03 -8.45 4.28
N SER A 103 -0.48 -8.71 5.46
CA SER A 103 0.80 -8.13 5.88
C SER A 103 1.93 -8.58 4.99
N GLY A 104 2.84 -7.66 4.67
CA GLY A 104 4.01 -7.93 3.83
C GLY A 104 4.76 -6.69 3.43
N PHE A 105 5.92 -6.87 2.84
CA PHE A 105 6.69 -5.79 2.23
C PHE A 105 5.99 -5.27 0.97
N LEU A 106 5.97 -3.96 0.82
CA LEU A 106 5.51 -3.28 -0.38
C LEU A 106 6.69 -3.01 -1.32
N THR A 107 6.39 -2.52 -2.50
CA THR A 107 7.42 -2.18 -3.50
C THR A 107 8.42 -1.18 -2.91
N PRO A 108 9.73 -1.49 -2.92
CA PRO A 108 10.74 -0.55 -2.50
C PRO A 108 10.73 0.71 -3.36
N LEU A 109 10.95 1.85 -2.72
CA LEU A 109 11.09 3.14 -3.35
C LEU A 109 12.53 3.64 -3.16
N TYR A 110 13.01 4.41 -4.11
CA TYR A 110 14.30 5.05 -4.02
C TYR A 110 14.25 6.45 -4.64
N GLY A 111 15.14 7.30 -4.22
CA GLY A 111 15.20 8.67 -4.71
C GLY A 111 16.45 9.39 -4.22
N SER A 112 16.47 10.69 -4.42
CA SER A 112 17.53 11.55 -3.90
C SER A 112 16.95 12.80 -3.27
N SER A 113 17.62 13.29 -2.24
CA SER A 113 17.39 14.57 -1.59
C SER A 113 18.61 15.46 -1.83
N ASN A 114 18.39 16.76 -2.00
CA ASN A 114 19.48 17.71 -2.14
C ASN A 114 20.31 17.84 -0.86
N GLU A 115 19.73 17.53 0.29
CA GLU A 115 20.32 17.75 1.61
C GLU A 115 20.97 16.48 2.19
N PHE A 116 20.39 15.29 1.92
CA PHE A 116 20.84 14.02 2.51
C PHE A 116 21.28 12.97 1.47
N GLY A 117 21.38 13.37 0.20
CA GLY A 117 21.78 12.46 -0.87
C GLY A 117 20.72 11.42 -1.23
N SER A 118 21.18 10.29 -1.76
CA SER A 118 20.30 9.19 -2.17
C SER A 118 19.65 8.51 -0.97
N TRP A 119 18.43 7.99 -1.16
CA TRP A 119 17.72 7.25 -0.13
C TRP A 119 17.01 6.03 -0.68
N VAL A 120 16.78 5.08 0.20
CA VAL A 120 15.96 3.87 -0.04
C VAL A 120 14.89 3.78 1.04
N ASN A 121 13.68 3.39 0.62
CA ASN A 121 12.54 3.11 1.49
C ASN A 121 12.01 1.70 1.16
N ILE A 122 11.86 0.84 2.16
CA ILE A 122 11.29 -0.50 2.01
C ILE A 122 10.05 -0.57 2.91
N PRO A 123 8.87 -0.20 2.40
CA PRO A 123 7.67 -0.16 3.22
C PRO A 123 7.22 -1.56 3.66
N TYR A 124 6.69 -1.63 4.87
CA TYR A 124 6.07 -2.84 5.40
C TYR A 124 4.64 -2.56 5.85
N PHE A 125 3.69 -3.21 5.19
CA PHE A 125 2.27 -3.15 5.54
C PHE A 125 1.92 -4.25 6.54
N LYS A 126 1.27 -3.91 7.64
CA LYS A 126 0.81 -4.84 8.66
C LYS A 126 -0.68 -4.71 8.89
N VAL A 127 -1.41 -5.78 8.61
CA VAL A 127 -2.79 -5.96 9.04
C VAL A 127 -2.78 -6.31 10.54
N ILE A 128 -3.45 -5.50 11.35
CA ILE A 128 -3.61 -5.74 12.80
C ILE A 128 -4.84 -6.63 13.01
N ASN A 129 -5.96 -6.23 12.41
CA ASN A 129 -7.20 -7.00 12.31
C ASN A 129 -8.03 -6.53 11.09
N GLU A 130 -9.29 -6.95 10.97
CA GLU A 130 -10.16 -6.59 9.85
C GLU A 130 -10.42 -5.08 9.74
N GLU A 131 -10.33 -4.35 10.83
CA GLU A 131 -10.66 -2.93 10.91
C GLU A 131 -9.42 -2.02 11.00
N LYS A 132 -8.24 -2.59 11.25
CA LYS A 132 -7.01 -1.84 11.56
C LYS A 132 -5.83 -2.32 10.76
N ASP A 133 -5.03 -1.38 10.28
CA ASP A 133 -3.72 -1.64 9.71
C ASP A 133 -2.73 -0.51 10.00
N ILE A 134 -1.46 -0.80 9.77
CA ILE A 134 -0.37 0.17 9.82
C ILE A 134 0.63 -0.12 8.72
N THR A 135 1.11 0.92 8.08
CA THR A 135 2.21 0.85 7.13
C THR A 135 3.42 1.57 7.73
N PHE A 136 4.51 0.85 7.87
CA PHE A 136 5.81 1.41 8.26
C PHE A 136 6.60 1.75 7.00
N ASN A 137 7.08 2.98 6.91
CA ASN A 137 7.85 3.52 5.79
C ASN A 137 9.26 3.95 6.27
N PRO A 138 10.17 3.01 6.58
CA PRO A 138 11.53 3.35 6.95
C PRO A 138 12.29 3.88 5.74
N ARG A 139 12.86 5.07 5.84
CA ARG A 139 13.73 5.66 4.81
C ARG A 139 15.13 5.85 5.37
N VAL A 140 16.11 5.28 4.67
CA VAL A 140 17.52 5.39 5.00
C VAL A 140 18.20 6.25 3.93
N TYR A 141 18.97 7.24 4.35
CA TYR A 141 19.71 8.15 3.50
C TYR A 141 21.20 7.73 3.43
N ALA A 142 21.86 8.12 2.35
CA ALA A 142 23.27 7.78 2.12
C ALA A 142 24.24 8.41 3.15
N ASP A 143 23.81 9.47 3.85
CA ASP A 143 24.57 10.14 4.92
C ASP A 143 24.27 9.61 6.33
N ASP A 144 23.86 8.34 6.44
CA ASP A 144 23.52 7.63 7.68
C ASP A 144 22.34 8.19 8.47
N LYS A 145 21.53 9.05 7.85
CA LYS A 145 20.27 9.53 8.46
C LYS A 145 19.14 8.56 8.21
N PHE A 146 18.20 8.57 9.14
CA PHE A 146 17.05 7.69 9.12
C PHE A 146 15.78 8.44 9.50
N ILE A 147 14.69 8.19 8.78
CA ILE A 147 13.35 8.60 9.15
C ILE A 147 12.42 7.38 9.14
N LEU A 148 11.64 7.23 10.19
CA LEU A 148 10.53 6.28 10.22
C LEU A 148 9.23 7.07 10.10
N GLN A 149 8.58 6.98 8.96
CA GLN A 149 7.21 7.44 8.78
C GLN A 149 6.26 6.24 8.91
N SER A 150 5.07 6.46 9.45
CA SER A 150 4.08 5.41 9.62
C SER A 150 2.68 5.95 9.38
N GLU A 151 1.89 5.23 8.60
CA GLU A 151 0.48 5.50 8.39
C GLU A 151 -0.36 4.45 9.12
N TYR A 152 -1.21 4.89 10.04
CA TYR A 152 -2.17 4.06 10.75
C TYR A 152 -3.59 4.34 10.26
N ARG A 153 -4.36 3.28 10.01
CA ARG A 153 -5.76 3.38 9.61
C ARG A 153 -6.64 2.50 10.48
N GLN A 154 -7.81 3.04 10.85
CA GLN A 154 -8.80 2.32 11.62
C GLN A 154 -10.21 2.67 11.15
N ALA A 155 -11.00 1.65 10.83
CA ALA A 155 -12.44 1.75 10.67
C ALA A 155 -13.12 1.50 12.02
N PHE A 156 -14.04 2.40 12.40
CA PHE A 156 -14.99 2.22 13.48
C PHE A 156 -16.37 2.02 12.89
N GLU A 157 -17.37 1.69 13.70
CA GLU A 157 -18.73 1.46 13.23
C GLU A 157 -19.33 2.65 12.47
N GLN A 158 -19.04 3.88 12.90
CA GLN A 158 -19.59 5.11 12.32
C GLN A 158 -18.51 6.14 11.93
N SER A 159 -17.24 5.77 11.92
CA SER A 159 -16.15 6.69 11.55
C SER A 159 -14.94 5.95 11.02
N ASN A 160 -14.08 6.70 10.31
CA ASN A 160 -12.80 6.22 9.82
C ASN A 160 -11.69 7.19 10.28
N LEU A 161 -10.64 6.63 10.83
CA LEU A 161 -9.41 7.33 11.22
C LEU A 161 -8.29 6.96 10.27
N ILE A 162 -7.58 7.97 9.81
CA ILE A 162 -6.24 7.85 9.22
C ILE A 162 -5.30 8.77 9.97
N SER A 163 -4.13 8.28 10.33
CA SER A 163 -3.07 9.06 10.97
C SER A 163 -1.74 8.76 10.33
N ASP A 164 -0.99 9.79 10.01
CA ASP A 164 0.39 9.71 9.53
C ASP A 164 1.30 10.39 10.53
N PHE A 165 2.36 9.72 10.92
CA PHE A 165 3.32 10.26 11.86
C PHE A 165 4.73 9.81 11.48
N SER A 166 5.70 10.65 11.80
CA SER A 166 7.10 10.27 11.61
C SER A 166 8.00 10.76 12.72
N VAL A 167 9.13 10.10 12.81
CA VAL A 167 10.23 10.49 13.67
C VAL A 167 11.54 10.40 12.90
N ASN A 168 12.34 11.44 13.03
CA ASN A 168 13.73 11.50 12.56
C ASN A 168 14.61 11.94 13.73
N ASN A 169 15.79 11.33 13.84
CA ASN A 169 16.83 11.77 14.77
C ASN A 169 18.08 12.08 13.95
N ASP A 170 18.52 13.34 13.96
CA ASP A 170 19.71 13.83 13.25
C ASP A 170 20.99 13.81 14.12
N GLY A 171 20.92 13.18 15.30
CA GLY A 171 22.00 13.12 16.28
C GLY A 171 22.07 14.33 17.23
N LYS A 172 21.32 15.40 16.95
CA LYS A 172 21.21 16.61 17.80
C LYS A 172 19.78 16.82 18.28
N ASN A 173 18.83 16.68 17.35
CA ASN A 173 17.41 16.91 17.61
C ASN A 173 16.58 15.71 17.17
N THR A 174 15.47 15.51 17.82
CA THR A 174 14.43 14.60 17.35
C THR A 174 13.31 15.44 16.74
N ASN A 175 13.08 15.26 15.46
CA ASN A 175 12.01 15.93 14.74
C ASN A 175 10.88 14.95 14.46
N THR A 176 9.64 15.45 14.56
CA THR A 176 8.43 14.65 14.40
C THR A 176 7.37 15.39 13.61
N HIS A 177 6.45 14.66 12.99
CA HIS A 177 5.15 15.17 12.61
C HIS A 177 4.05 14.23 13.08
N LEU A 178 2.87 14.76 13.27
CA LEU A 178 1.65 14.03 13.56
C LEU A 178 0.49 14.65 12.78
N PHE A 179 -0.02 13.93 11.79
CA PHE A 179 -1.20 14.31 11.05
C PHE A 179 -2.28 13.25 11.25
N ALA A 180 -3.51 13.68 11.45
CA ALA A 180 -4.63 12.77 11.61
C ALA A 180 -5.89 13.35 11.00
N ARG A 181 -6.74 12.49 10.47
CA ARG A 181 -8.09 12.83 10.03
C ARG A 181 -9.06 11.75 10.50
N ILE A 182 -10.16 12.19 11.05
CA ILE A 182 -11.28 11.32 11.38
C ILE A 182 -12.55 11.88 10.73
N ASP A 183 -13.18 11.03 9.92
CA ASP A 183 -14.45 11.30 9.26
C ASP A 183 -15.51 10.38 9.87
N GLY A 184 -16.65 10.92 10.27
CA GLY A 184 -17.66 10.09 10.91
C GLY A 184 -19.04 10.72 11.00
N ASN A 185 -19.96 9.91 11.54
CA ASN A 185 -21.33 10.30 11.82
C ASN A 185 -21.58 10.22 13.32
N ILE A 186 -22.16 11.28 13.89
CA ILE A 186 -22.67 11.26 15.26
C ILE A 186 -24.03 10.55 15.29
N ASN A 187 -24.82 10.74 14.23
CA ASN A 187 -26.08 10.08 13.97
C ASN A 187 -26.45 10.20 12.48
N THR A 188 -27.62 9.70 12.07
CA THR A 188 -28.09 9.71 10.67
C THR A 188 -28.23 11.10 10.03
N LYS A 189 -28.26 12.16 10.83
CA LYS A 189 -28.43 13.55 10.36
C LYS A 189 -27.20 14.42 10.63
N THR A 190 -26.21 13.93 11.37
CA THR A 190 -25.06 14.73 11.80
C THR A 190 -23.78 14.01 11.50
N ASN A 191 -22.96 14.59 10.63
CA ASN A 191 -21.62 14.11 10.34
C ASN A 191 -20.56 15.12 10.84
N TYR A 192 -19.35 14.63 10.99
CA TYR A 192 -18.21 15.44 11.37
C TYR A 192 -16.95 15.01 10.63
N ASN A 193 -16.07 15.97 10.44
CA ASN A 193 -14.71 15.79 9.98
C ASN A 193 -13.78 16.54 10.92
N PHE A 194 -12.80 15.86 11.46
CA PHE A 194 -11.73 16.46 12.26
C PHE A 194 -10.39 16.17 11.59
N LYS A 195 -9.59 17.22 11.40
CA LYS A 195 -8.24 17.18 10.85
C LYS A 195 -7.29 17.84 11.84
N LEU A 196 -6.19 17.16 12.15
CA LEU A 196 -5.09 17.64 12.98
C LEU A 196 -3.81 17.59 12.17
N GLN A 197 -3.03 18.67 12.22
CA GLN A 197 -1.69 18.73 11.65
C GLN A 197 -0.74 19.43 12.63
N ASP A 198 0.38 18.77 12.94
CA ASP A 198 1.40 19.26 13.85
C ASP A 198 2.79 18.80 13.40
N VAL A 199 3.78 19.67 13.50
CA VAL A 199 5.19 19.39 13.23
C VAL A 199 6.07 20.00 14.30
N SER A 200 7.16 19.33 14.65
CA SER A 200 8.11 19.85 15.64
C SER A 200 9.10 20.88 15.07
N ASN A 201 9.18 21.01 13.74
CA ASN A 201 10.10 21.92 13.05
C ASN A 201 9.52 22.35 11.71
N ASP A 202 9.55 23.66 11.42
CA ASP A 202 8.91 24.28 10.26
C ASP A 202 9.42 23.77 8.89
N ASP A 203 10.67 23.37 8.82
CA ASP A 203 11.30 22.89 7.58
C ASP A 203 11.21 21.37 7.42
N TYR A 204 10.72 20.64 8.43
CA TYR A 204 10.78 19.18 8.50
C TYR A 204 10.12 18.48 7.32
N LEU A 205 8.93 18.90 6.94
CA LEU A 205 8.20 18.28 5.82
C LEU A 205 8.91 18.48 4.48
N LYS A 206 9.45 19.66 4.25
CA LYS A 206 10.17 20.03 3.02
C LYS A 206 11.51 19.32 2.89
N ILE A 207 12.29 19.29 3.98
CA ILE A 207 13.63 18.68 4.03
C ILE A 207 13.54 17.19 3.67
N HIS A 208 12.53 16.49 4.18
CA HIS A 208 12.33 15.08 3.94
C HIS A 208 11.42 14.76 2.75
N ASN A 209 10.81 15.77 2.11
CA ASN A 209 9.84 15.61 1.01
C ASN A 209 8.78 14.55 1.36
N LEU A 210 8.00 14.83 2.40
CA LEU A 210 7.02 13.87 2.92
C LEU A 210 5.65 13.97 2.24
N SER A 211 5.38 15.03 1.47
CA SER A 211 4.08 15.27 0.81
C SER A 211 3.65 14.14 -0.14
N GLY A 212 4.60 13.48 -0.79
CA GLY A 212 4.29 12.37 -1.70
C GLY A 212 3.98 11.03 -1.01
N SER A 213 4.12 10.93 0.31
CA SER A 213 4.06 9.66 1.04
C SER A 213 2.72 9.43 1.76
N THR A 214 1.87 10.44 1.88
CA THR A 214 0.56 10.36 2.52
C THR A 214 -0.43 11.36 1.92
N GLN A 215 -1.72 11.03 1.99
CA GLN A 215 -2.81 11.91 1.56
C GLN A 215 -3.12 13.02 2.57
N LEU A 216 -2.51 13.00 3.75
CA LEU A 216 -2.76 13.98 4.82
C LEU A 216 -1.88 15.22 4.71
N ILE A 217 -0.80 15.17 3.93
CA ILE A 217 0.09 16.32 3.67
C ILE A 217 -0.35 17.00 2.38
N GLU A 218 -1.20 18.01 2.49
CA GLU A 218 -1.72 18.78 1.34
C GLU A 218 -0.81 19.95 1.00
N ASN A 219 -0.18 20.55 2.01
CA ASN A 219 0.72 21.70 1.88
C ASN A 219 1.84 21.61 2.91
N GLU A 220 3.08 21.71 2.47
CA GLU A 220 4.27 21.64 3.33
C GLU A 220 4.62 22.96 4.02
N SER A 221 3.90 24.02 3.69
CA SER A 221 4.16 25.38 4.22
C SER A 221 3.02 25.92 5.08
N LEU A 222 1.85 25.27 5.06
CA LEU A 222 0.67 25.71 5.80
C LEU A 222 -0.01 24.51 6.42
N LEU A 223 0.02 24.42 7.73
CA LEU A 223 -0.73 23.42 8.47
C LEU A 223 -2.16 23.90 8.73
N THR A 224 -3.09 22.96 8.72
CA THR A 224 -4.50 23.24 8.95
C THR A 224 -5.06 22.24 9.96
N THR A 225 -5.41 22.72 11.15
CA THR A 225 -6.20 21.95 12.12
C THR A 225 -7.65 22.41 12.02
N GLN A 226 -8.58 21.50 11.78
CA GLN A 226 -9.95 21.84 11.41
C GLN A 226 -10.96 20.88 12.04
N LEU A 227 -12.09 21.43 12.50
CA LEU A 227 -13.27 20.68 12.90
C LEU A 227 -14.47 21.18 12.09
N ASN A 228 -15.07 20.30 11.30
CA ASN A 228 -16.32 20.54 10.59
C ASN A 228 -17.42 19.68 11.18
N ILE A 229 -18.58 20.26 11.43
CA ILE A 229 -19.80 19.55 11.83
C ILE A 229 -20.93 20.02 10.92
N THR A 230 -21.55 19.07 10.21
CA THR A 230 -22.71 19.31 9.37
C THR A 230 -23.92 18.61 9.98
N LYS A 231 -24.99 19.34 10.26
CA LYS A 231 -26.25 18.81 10.75
C LYS A 231 -27.37 19.08 9.75
N ASN A 232 -27.93 18.04 9.19
CA ASN A 232 -29.13 18.12 8.35
C ASN A 232 -30.37 18.23 9.24
N ILE A 233 -31.05 19.37 9.20
CA ILE A 233 -32.27 19.65 9.98
C ILE A 233 -33.46 19.00 9.29
N ASP A 234 -33.60 19.24 8.00
CA ASP A 234 -34.62 18.66 7.12
C ASP A 234 -34.05 18.44 5.70
N SER A 235 -34.89 18.09 4.72
CA SER A 235 -34.47 17.81 3.34
C SER A 235 -33.86 19.01 2.61
N ASN A 236 -34.12 20.22 3.07
CA ASN A 236 -33.74 21.46 2.38
C ASN A 236 -32.84 22.37 3.24
N THR A 237 -32.63 22.02 4.51
CA THR A 237 -31.94 22.86 5.47
C THR A 237 -30.81 22.09 6.15
N SER A 238 -29.59 22.63 6.10
CA SER A 238 -28.44 22.13 6.86
C SER A 238 -27.79 23.27 7.67
N LEU A 239 -27.18 22.90 8.78
CA LEU A 239 -26.32 23.75 9.58
C LEU A 239 -24.89 23.24 9.49
N ASP A 240 -23.99 24.06 8.96
CA ASP A 240 -22.59 23.78 8.85
C ASP A 240 -21.80 24.66 9.82
N THR A 241 -21.00 24.01 10.66
CA THR A 241 -20.12 24.67 11.62
C THR A 241 -18.68 24.28 11.29
N ASN A 242 -17.84 25.29 11.08
CA ASN A 242 -16.43 25.12 10.78
C ASN A 242 -15.58 25.89 11.80
N PHE A 243 -14.62 25.20 12.39
CA PHE A 243 -13.58 25.79 13.21
C PHE A 243 -12.22 25.41 12.60
N THR A 244 -11.42 26.41 12.24
CA THR A 244 -10.13 26.20 11.57
C THR A 244 -9.04 27.03 12.19
N VAL A 245 -7.90 26.40 12.45
CA VAL A 245 -6.65 27.03 12.88
C VAL A 245 -5.60 26.79 11.80
N TYR A 246 -4.90 27.84 11.43
CA TYR A 246 -3.81 27.80 10.46
C TYR A 246 -2.47 28.07 11.16
N GLU A 247 -1.46 27.33 10.77
CA GLU A 247 -0.07 27.55 11.15
C GLU A 247 0.79 27.68 9.88
N ASP A 248 1.41 28.84 9.71
CA ASP A 248 2.23 29.16 8.54
C ASP A 248 3.71 28.89 8.85
N LEU A 249 4.23 27.79 8.31
CA LEU A 249 5.61 27.35 8.48
C LEU A 249 6.62 28.14 7.65
N SER A 250 6.18 29.09 6.83
CA SER A 250 7.07 29.94 6.01
C SER A 250 7.46 31.25 6.71
N LYS A 251 6.81 31.57 7.81
CA LYS A 251 7.06 32.79 8.59
C LYS A 251 8.03 32.47 9.71
N LYS A 252 9.29 32.87 9.54
CA LYS A 252 10.26 33.04 10.62
C LYS A 252 10.28 34.48 11.10
#